data_bbe63fa24a13e1047b58ca191ce49481
#
_entry.id   bbe63fa24a13e1047b58ca191ce49481
#
_cell.length_a   1.000
_cell.length_b   1.000
_cell.length_c   1.000
_cell.angle_alpha   90.00
_cell.angle_beta   90.00
_cell.angle_gamma   90.00
#
_symmetry.space_group_name_H-M   'P 1'
#
loop_
_entity.id
_entity.type
_entity.pdbx_description
1 polymer ?
#
loop_
_entity_poly.entity_id
_entity_poly.type
_entity_poly.pdbx_seq_one_letter_code
_entity_poly.pdbx_strand_id
1 'polypeptide(L)'
;ISRKEASDYIEQYFKTYPKIKGYIDSMVEDAKKTGYSLTMFNRRRPIPELKSSNFMQRSFGERVAMNAPIQGTAADIIKLAMIRVYDALKKGGYKSKLLLQIHDELLVETYPDEIEDVKKIIEDGMKNAVKLSVPLEIDMKQGNNWLEAH
;
A
#
# COMPACT_ATOMS: atom_id res chain seq x y z
N ILE A 1 18.95 21.41 4.79
CA ILE A 1 20.18 20.62 4.70
C ILE A 1 20.81 20.78 3.33
N SER A 2 22.13 20.74 3.25
CA SER A 2 22.85 20.81 1.98
C SER A 2 22.70 19.49 1.19
N ARG A 3 22.97 19.55 -0.12
CA ARG A 3 23.00 18.33 -0.97
C ARG A 3 23.99 17.29 -0.48
N LYS A 4 25.11 17.75 0.08
CA LYS A 4 26.15 16.87 0.61
C LYS A 4 25.64 16.13 1.84
N GLU A 5 25.09 16.83 2.82
CA GLU A 5 24.50 16.22 4.01
C GLU A 5 23.39 15.21 3.66
N ALA A 6 22.49 15.55 2.72
CA ALA A 6 21.46 14.64 2.27
C ALA A 6 22.05 13.36 1.64
N SER A 7 23.13 13.51 0.83
CA SER A 7 23.83 12.37 0.25
C SER A 7 24.48 11.49 1.30
N ASP A 8 25.11 12.10 2.30
CA ASP A 8 25.80 11.39 3.39
C ASP A 8 24.77 10.60 4.24
N TYR A 9 23.59 11.19 4.53
CA TYR A 9 22.49 10.46 5.22
C TYR A 9 21.98 9.25 4.42
N ILE A 10 21.78 9.42 3.11
CA ILE A 10 21.32 8.32 2.23
C ILE A 10 22.38 7.21 2.18
N GLU A 11 23.66 7.57 2.06
CA GLU A 11 24.75 6.60 2.06
C GLU A 11 24.84 5.83 3.37
N GLN A 12 24.77 6.52 4.51
CA GLN A 12 24.73 5.90 5.83
C GLN A 12 23.54 4.95 6.01
N TYR A 13 22.34 5.37 5.55
CA TYR A 13 21.15 4.55 5.59
C TYR A 13 21.35 3.23 4.83
N PHE A 14 21.81 3.30 3.60
CA PHE A 14 22.05 2.09 2.79
C PHE A 14 23.24 1.25 3.26
N LYS A 15 24.22 1.86 3.92
CA LYS A 15 25.31 1.12 4.58
C LYS A 15 24.78 0.32 5.79
N THR A 16 23.83 0.90 6.52
CA THR A 16 23.18 0.22 7.65
C THR A 16 22.21 -0.88 7.17
N TYR A 17 21.53 -0.63 6.05
CA TYR A 17 20.52 -1.55 5.50
C TYR A 17 20.83 -1.97 4.05
N PRO A 18 21.90 -2.72 3.81
CA PRO A 18 22.37 -3.01 2.45
C PRO A 18 21.39 -3.85 1.63
N LYS A 19 20.56 -4.69 2.29
CA LYS A 19 19.54 -5.49 1.63
C LYS A 19 18.42 -4.63 1.01
N ILE A 20 18.10 -3.48 1.62
CA ILE A 20 17.11 -2.55 1.08
C ILE A 20 17.61 -1.98 -0.25
N LYS A 21 18.89 -1.52 -0.28
CA LYS A 21 19.48 -1.03 -1.53
C LYS A 21 19.49 -2.09 -2.62
N GLY A 22 19.95 -3.29 -2.30
CA GLY A 22 19.98 -4.40 -3.27
C GLY A 22 18.58 -4.73 -3.82
N TYR A 23 17.56 -4.69 -2.99
CA TYR A 23 16.19 -4.90 -3.41
C TYR A 23 15.69 -3.78 -4.35
N ILE A 24 15.93 -2.51 -4.01
CA ILE A 24 15.57 -1.37 -4.86
C ILE A 24 16.26 -1.46 -6.22
N ASP A 25 17.56 -1.74 -6.22
CA ASP A 25 18.34 -1.86 -7.45
C ASP A 25 17.82 -3.03 -8.32
N SER A 26 17.47 -4.17 -7.72
CA SER A 26 16.89 -5.31 -8.43
C SER A 26 15.55 -4.99 -9.08
N MET A 27 14.67 -4.24 -8.42
CA MET A 27 13.37 -3.82 -9.00
C MET A 27 13.57 -2.97 -10.27
N VAL A 28 14.55 -2.07 -10.26
CA VAL A 28 14.86 -1.24 -11.43
C VAL A 28 15.44 -2.08 -12.58
N GLU A 29 16.38 -2.98 -12.27
CA GLU A 29 16.99 -3.87 -13.26
C GLU A 29 15.97 -4.82 -13.90
N ASP A 30 15.08 -5.39 -13.11
CA ASP A 30 14.01 -6.26 -13.61
C ASP A 30 13.02 -5.50 -14.48
N ALA A 31 12.64 -4.27 -14.07
CA ALA A 31 11.79 -3.41 -14.87
C ALA A 31 12.45 -2.98 -16.19
N LYS A 32 13.77 -2.74 -16.22
CA LYS A 32 14.52 -2.46 -17.46
C LYS A 32 14.50 -3.66 -18.41
N LYS A 33 14.63 -4.88 -17.89
CA LYS A 33 14.60 -6.11 -18.70
C LYS A 33 13.21 -6.42 -19.25
N THR A 34 12.19 -6.30 -18.41
CA THR A 34 10.82 -6.72 -18.73
C THR A 34 9.97 -5.63 -19.37
N GLY A 35 10.27 -4.35 -19.07
CA GLY A 35 9.49 -3.18 -19.47
C GLY A 35 8.31 -2.88 -18.53
N TYR A 36 8.20 -3.57 -17.39
CA TYR A 36 7.15 -3.36 -16.39
C TYR A 36 7.61 -3.73 -14.99
N SER A 37 6.93 -3.20 -13.97
CA SER A 37 7.04 -3.64 -12.58
C SER A 37 5.88 -4.56 -12.20
N LEU A 38 6.09 -5.39 -11.16
CA LEU A 38 5.09 -6.32 -10.61
C LEU A 38 4.80 -5.96 -9.15
N THR A 39 3.53 -6.07 -8.77
CA THR A 39 3.15 -6.14 -7.35
C THR A 39 3.40 -7.54 -6.80
N MET A 40 3.30 -7.71 -5.47
CA MET A 40 3.33 -9.03 -4.82
C MET A 40 2.27 -10.00 -5.38
N PHE A 41 1.18 -9.47 -5.93
CA PHE A 41 0.09 -10.23 -6.53
C PHE A 41 0.20 -10.35 -8.06
N ASN A 42 1.38 -10.10 -8.63
CA ASN A 42 1.68 -10.19 -10.06
C ASN A 42 0.89 -9.21 -10.95
N ARG A 43 0.35 -8.13 -10.38
CA ARG A 43 -0.26 -7.07 -11.17
C ARG A 43 0.83 -6.25 -11.85
N ARG A 44 0.72 -6.11 -13.17
CA ARG A 44 1.73 -5.45 -14.02
C ARG A 44 1.48 -3.96 -14.15
N ARG A 45 2.56 -3.18 -14.05
CA ARG A 45 2.58 -1.77 -14.42
C ARG A 45 3.62 -1.55 -15.52
N PRO A 46 3.22 -1.33 -16.79
CA PRO A 46 4.15 -0.98 -17.87
C PRO A 46 4.88 0.33 -17.57
N ILE A 47 6.16 0.41 -17.94
CA ILE A 47 7.02 1.59 -17.73
C ILE A 47 7.79 1.87 -19.03
N PRO A 48 7.11 2.41 -20.06
CA PRO A 48 7.75 2.69 -21.35
C PRO A 48 8.87 3.74 -21.25
N GLU A 49 8.84 4.59 -20.23
CA GLU A 49 9.83 5.63 -19.97
C GLU A 49 11.25 5.08 -19.80
N LEU A 50 11.40 3.84 -19.33
CA LEU A 50 12.71 3.19 -19.15
C LEU A 50 13.48 3.02 -20.48
N LYS A 51 12.77 2.99 -21.61
CA LYS A 51 13.36 2.87 -22.95
C LYS A 51 13.58 4.20 -23.66
N SER A 52 13.21 5.32 -23.02
CA SER A 52 13.35 6.65 -23.64
C SER A 52 14.82 7.03 -23.84
N SER A 53 15.12 7.68 -24.96
CA SER A 53 16.42 8.33 -25.19
C SER A 53 16.63 9.55 -24.28
N ASN A 54 15.56 10.16 -23.77
CA ASN A 54 15.61 11.31 -22.88
C ASN A 54 15.97 10.88 -21.45
N PHE A 55 17.07 11.43 -20.91
CA PHE A 55 17.54 11.13 -19.55
C PHE A 55 16.50 11.42 -18.47
N MET A 56 15.77 12.53 -18.55
CA MET A 56 14.75 12.92 -17.57
C MET A 56 13.60 11.89 -17.52
N GLN A 57 13.17 11.41 -18.68
CA GLN A 57 12.13 10.38 -18.77
C GLN A 57 12.64 9.03 -18.22
N ARG A 58 13.86 8.62 -18.56
CA ARG A 58 14.42 7.38 -17.99
C ARG A 58 14.52 7.45 -16.45
N SER A 59 15.04 8.57 -15.93
CA SER A 59 15.12 8.79 -14.48
C SER A 59 13.75 8.77 -13.80
N PHE A 60 12.72 9.30 -14.45
CA PHE A 60 11.35 9.17 -13.99
C PHE A 60 10.89 7.70 -14.01
N GLY A 61 11.15 6.96 -15.09
CA GLY A 61 10.84 5.54 -15.20
C GLY A 61 11.50 4.70 -14.10
N GLU A 62 12.75 4.99 -13.74
CA GLU A 62 13.44 4.31 -12.64
C GLU A 62 12.76 4.57 -11.28
N ARG A 63 12.32 5.80 -11.00
CA ARG A 63 11.54 6.09 -9.78
C ARG A 63 10.20 5.37 -9.78
N VAL A 64 9.52 5.29 -10.92
CA VAL A 64 8.28 4.52 -11.05
C VAL A 64 8.54 3.04 -10.80
N ALA A 65 9.65 2.48 -11.32
CA ALA A 65 10.03 1.08 -11.12
C ALA A 65 10.28 0.73 -9.65
N MET A 66 10.86 1.65 -8.88
CA MET A 66 11.09 1.49 -7.43
C MET A 66 9.79 1.56 -6.62
N ASN A 67 8.90 2.50 -6.97
CA ASN A 67 7.71 2.77 -6.17
C ASN A 67 6.53 1.85 -6.51
N ALA A 68 6.36 1.48 -7.78
CA ALA A 68 5.18 0.75 -8.25
C ALA A 68 4.97 -0.62 -7.58
N PRO A 69 5.99 -1.44 -7.31
CA PRO A 69 5.81 -2.70 -6.60
C PRO A 69 5.27 -2.50 -5.19
N ILE A 70 5.77 -1.50 -4.47
CA ILE A 70 5.40 -1.22 -3.06
C ILE A 70 4.01 -0.61 -2.99
N GLN A 71 3.79 0.53 -3.65
CA GLN A 71 2.49 1.20 -3.66
C GLN A 71 1.40 0.36 -4.31
N GLY A 72 1.74 -0.36 -5.38
CA GLY A 72 0.81 -1.28 -6.03
C GLY A 72 0.42 -2.44 -5.14
N THR A 73 1.36 -3.02 -4.37
CA THR A 73 1.05 -4.08 -3.41
C THR A 73 0.16 -3.56 -2.28
N ALA A 74 0.43 -2.37 -1.74
CA ALA A 74 -0.44 -1.74 -0.75
C ALA A 74 -1.87 -1.57 -1.28
N ALA A 75 -2.02 -1.10 -2.53
CA ALA A 75 -3.33 -0.98 -3.18
C ALA A 75 -4.02 -2.33 -3.42
N ASP A 76 -3.29 -3.41 -3.61
CA ASP A 76 -3.85 -4.75 -3.72
C ASP A 76 -4.32 -5.25 -2.36
N ILE A 77 -3.53 -5.02 -1.30
CA ILE A 77 -3.85 -5.42 0.09
C ILE A 77 -5.14 -4.74 0.56
N ILE A 78 -5.27 -3.42 0.40
CA ILE A 78 -6.47 -2.71 0.84
C ILE A 78 -7.72 -3.17 0.09
N LYS A 79 -7.62 -3.54 -1.20
CA LYS A 79 -8.74 -4.12 -1.94
C LYS A 79 -9.16 -5.49 -1.41
N LEU A 80 -8.20 -6.32 -1.02
CA LEU A 80 -8.52 -7.62 -0.39
C LEU A 80 -9.18 -7.40 0.97
N ALA A 81 -8.67 -6.46 1.77
CA ALA A 81 -9.28 -6.06 3.05
C ALA A 81 -10.72 -5.57 2.84
N MET A 82 -10.93 -4.67 1.88
CA MET A 82 -12.25 -4.13 1.53
C MET A 82 -13.25 -5.23 1.20
N ILE A 83 -12.86 -6.20 0.38
CA ILE A 83 -13.72 -7.33 0.00
C ILE A 83 -14.07 -8.17 1.22
N ARG A 84 -13.09 -8.48 2.09
CA ARG A 84 -13.32 -9.26 3.31
C ARG A 84 -14.28 -8.57 4.28
N VAL A 85 -14.07 -7.27 4.53
CA VAL A 85 -14.95 -6.47 5.39
C VAL A 85 -16.37 -6.43 4.82
N TYR A 86 -16.50 -6.12 3.51
CA TYR A 86 -17.80 -6.10 2.83
C TYR A 86 -18.54 -7.44 2.94
N ASP A 87 -17.85 -8.54 2.64
CA ASP A 87 -18.42 -9.88 2.69
C ASP A 87 -18.83 -10.27 4.12
N ALA A 88 -18.03 -9.92 5.12
CA ALA A 88 -18.33 -10.21 6.52
C ALA A 88 -19.57 -9.44 7.00
N LEU A 89 -19.67 -8.14 6.70
CA LEU A 89 -20.85 -7.34 7.00
C LEU A 89 -22.12 -7.91 6.34
N LYS A 90 -22.02 -8.26 5.06
CA LYS A 90 -23.16 -8.82 4.31
C LYS A 90 -23.59 -10.19 4.83
N LYS A 91 -22.65 -11.10 5.07
CA LYS A 91 -22.93 -12.45 5.57
C LYS A 91 -23.47 -12.44 7.00
N GLY A 92 -23.01 -11.51 7.84
CA GLY A 92 -23.48 -11.31 9.19
C GLY A 92 -24.86 -10.65 9.31
N GLY A 93 -25.40 -10.17 8.19
CA GLY A 93 -26.71 -9.49 8.16
C GLY A 93 -26.70 -8.11 8.80
N TYR A 94 -25.53 -7.47 8.93
CA TYR A 94 -25.39 -6.15 9.52
C TYR A 94 -26.04 -5.07 8.65
N LYS A 95 -26.62 -4.05 9.32
CA LYS A 95 -27.15 -2.85 8.68
C LYS A 95 -26.05 -1.88 8.29
N SER A 96 -24.93 -1.94 9.01
CA SER A 96 -23.70 -1.17 8.77
C SER A 96 -23.13 -1.42 7.38
N LYS A 97 -22.55 -0.39 6.77
CA LYS A 97 -22.14 -0.43 5.37
C LYS A 97 -20.73 0.13 5.18
N LEU A 98 -19.92 -0.57 4.41
CA LEU A 98 -18.68 -0.03 3.86
C LEU A 98 -19.07 1.06 2.82
N LEU A 99 -18.65 2.29 3.06
CA LEU A 99 -18.98 3.45 2.23
C LEU A 99 -17.88 3.76 1.20
N LEU A 100 -16.65 3.91 1.67
CA LEU A 100 -15.54 4.39 0.87
C LEU A 100 -14.25 3.66 1.21
N GLN A 101 -13.36 3.56 0.22
CA GLN A 101 -11.95 3.25 0.37
C GLN A 101 -11.14 4.44 -0.13
N ILE A 102 -10.29 5.02 0.72
CA ILE A 102 -9.49 6.19 0.43
C ILE A 102 -8.07 5.88 0.82
N HIS A 103 -7.14 5.89 -0.15
CA HIS A 103 -5.75 5.50 0.06
C HIS A 103 -5.62 4.13 0.75
N ASP A 104 -5.32 4.11 2.04
CA ASP A 104 -5.13 2.95 2.91
C ASP A 104 -6.22 2.85 4.00
N GLU A 105 -7.27 3.64 3.89
CA GLU A 105 -8.39 3.69 4.84
C GLU A 105 -9.66 3.05 4.29
N LEU A 106 -10.45 2.45 5.19
CA LEU A 106 -11.83 2.02 4.95
C LEU A 106 -12.78 2.81 5.83
N LEU A 107 -13.74 3.49 5.22
CA LEU A 107 -14.79 4.22 5.94
C LEU A 107 -16.06 3.38 5.98
N VAL A 108 -16.56 3.12 7.18
CA VAL A 108 -17.75 2.31 7.43
C VAL A 108 -18.79 3.14 8.20
N GLU A 109 -19.99 3.27 7.64
CA GLU A 109 -21.16 3.77 8.37
C GLU A 109 -21.67 2.67 9.29
N THR A 110 -21.71 2.95 10.60
CA THR A 110 -21.98 1.94 11.61
C THR A 110 -23.22 2.31 12.43
N TYR A 111 -24.14 1.36 12.58
CA TYR A 111 -25.26 1.49 13.50
C TYR A 111 -24.78 1.36 14.95
N PRO A 112 -25.36 2.14 15.91
CA PRO A 112 -24.88 2.16 17.29
C PRO A 112 -24.88 0.80 18.00
N ASP A 113 -25.82 -0.06 17.68
CA ASP A 113 -25.97 -1.41 18.20
C ASP A 113 -24.99 -2.43 17.59
N GLU A 114 -24.30 -2.06 16.51
CA GLU A 114 -23.36 -2.93 15.77
C GLU A 114 -21.90 -2.53 15.95
N ILE A 115 -21.58 -1.43 16.66
CA ILE A 115 -20.24 -0.83 16.72
C ILE A 115 -19.15 -1.84 17.08
N GLU A 116 -19.36 -2.60 18.17
CA GLU A 116 -18.32 -3.50 18.68
C GLU A 116 -18.08 -4.71 17.75
N ASP A 117 -19.09 -5.17 17.06
CA ASP A 117 -18.94 -6.26 16.08
C ASP A 117 -18.31 -5.77 14.79
N VAL A 118 -18.71 -4.58 14.31
CA VAL A 118 -18.13 -3.95 13.12
C VAL A 118 -16.66 -3.65 13.33
N LYS A 119 -16.24 -3.16 14.51
CA LYS A 119 -14.82 -2.99 14.85
C LYS A 119 -14.03 -4.29 14.69
N LYS A 120 -14.53 -5.41 15.23
CA LYS A 120 -13.87 -6.72 15.08
C LYS A 120 -13.79 -7.17 13.63
N ILE A 121 -14.86 -6.94 12.85
CA ILE A 121 -14.90 -7.27 11.42
C ILE A 121 -13.85 -6.47 10.64
N ILE A 122 -13.74 -5.16 10.89
CA ILE A 122 -12.74 -4.30 10.26
C ILE A 122 -11.34 -4.74 10.65
N GLU A 123 -11.10 -4.96 11.95
CA GLU A 123 -9.80 -5.39 12.46
C GLU A 123 -9.36 -6.70 11.83
N ASP A 124 -10.21 -7.72 11.85
CA ASP A 124 -9.90 -9.02 11.24
C ASP A 124 -9.71 -8.92 9.73
N GLY A 125 -10.61 -8.22 9.05
CA GLY A 125 -10.59 -8.07 7.60
C GLY A 125 -9.35 -7.34 7.08
N MET A 126 -8.85 -6.35 7.82
CA MET A 126 -7.66 -5.57 7.45
C MET A 126 -6.37 -6.26 7.89
N LYS A 127 -6.23 -6.65 9.17
CA LYS A 127 -5.00 -7.30 9.67
C LYS A 127 -4.71 -8.62 8.97
N ASN A 128 -5.74 -9.38 8.64
CA ASN A 128 -5.62 -10.68 7.99
C ASN A 128 -5.84 -10.65 6.48
N ALA A 129 -5.84 -9.45 5.87
CA ALA A 129 -6.03 -9.32 4.41
C ALA A 129 -5.04 -10.17 3.62
N VAL A 130 -3.79 -10.20 4.06
CA VAL A 130 -2.72 -11.05 3.51
C VAL A 130 -1.80 -11.54 4.62
N LYS A 131 -1.13 -12.67 4.37
CA LYS A 131 -0.10 -13.19 5.27
C LYS A 131 1.26 -12.65 4.85
N LEU A 132 1.83 -11.77 5.66
CA LEU A 132 3.18 -11.24 5.49
C LEU A 132 4.13 -11.80 6.57
N SER A 133 5.43 -11.63 6.37
CA SER A 133 6.45 -11.94 7.38
C SER A 133 6.47 -10.96 8.55
N VAL A 134 5.85 -9.79 8.37
CA VAL A 134 5.60 -8.78 9.40
C VAL A 134 4.09 -8.62 9.59
N PRO A 135 3.60 -8.38 10.82
CA PRO A 135 2.17 -8.16 11.05
C PRO A 135 1.70 -6.87 10.36
N LEU A 136 0.46 -6.88 9.87
CA LEU A 136 -0.25 -5.67 9.51
C LEU A 136 -0.91 -5.11 10.76
N GLU A 137 -0.57 -3.88 11.10
CA GLU A 137 -1.22 -3.15 12.19
C GLU A 137 -2.19 -2.13 11.59
N ILE A 138 -3.27 -1.86 12.29
CA ILE A 138 -4.28 -0.88 11.90
C ILE A 138 -4.54 0.08 13.05
N ASP A 139 -4.82 1.32 12.69
CA ASP A 139 -5.42 2.31 13.58
C ASP A 139 -6.92 2.39 13.29
N MET A 140 -7.72 2.55 14.34
CA MET A 140 -9.18 2.64 14.21
C MET A 140 -9.71 3.78 15.05
N LYS A 141 -10.44 4.67 14.40
CA LYS A 141 -11.12 5.80 15.04
C LYS A 141 -12.61 5.75 14.76
N GLN A 142 -13.40 6.44 15.57
CA GLN A 142 -14.83 6.62 15.34
C GLN A 142 -15.25 8.05 15.63
N GLY A 143 -16.28 8.51 14.95
CA GLY A 143 -16.85 9.85 15.12
C GLY A 143 -18.24 9.91 14.51
N ASN A 144 -18.94 11.03 14.68
CA ASN A 144 -20.26 11.25 14.10
C ASN A 144 -20.20 11.67 12.61
N ASN A 145 -19.00 11.95 12.14
CA ASN A 145 -18.70 12.30 10.76
C ASN A 145 -17.25 11.94 10.45
N TRP A 146 -16.89 11.98 9.15
CA TRP A 146 -15.55 11.60 8.72
C TRP A 146 -14.42 12.45 9.33
N LEU A 147 -14.65 13.76 9.52
CA LEU A 147 -13.63 14.65 10.11
C LEU A 147 -13.28 14.24 11.56
N GLU A 148 -14.26 13.76 12.33
CA GLU A 148 -14.02 13.26 13.69
C GLU A 148 -13.37 11.89 13.71
N ALA A 149 -13.62 11.08 12.68
CA ALA A 149 -13.11 9.71 12.54
C ALA A 149 -11.76 9.60 11.83
N HIS A 150 -11.17 10.73 11.39
CA HIS A 150 -9.89 10.75 10.63
C HIS A 150 -8.66 11.08 11.50
#